data_9c7e94b67ff60ea26ad151a63b42982d
#
_entry.id   9c7e94b67ff60ea26ad151a63b42982d
#
_cell.length_a   1.000
_cell.length_b   1.000
_cell.length_c   1.000
_cell.angle_alpha   90.00
_cell.angle_beta   90.00
_cell.angle_gamma   90.00
#
_symmetry.space_group_name_H-M   'P 1'
#
loop_
_entity.id
_entity.type
_entity.pdbx_description
1 polymer ?
#
loop_
_entity_poly.entity_id
_entity_poly.type
_entity_poly.pdbx_seq_one_letter_code
_entity_poly.pdbx_strand_id
1 'polypeptide(L)'
;MEIQLSLEFLRVVEEAAIAAARTMGYGDRHHADHVAVEAMRRVMDTVPMDGTIVIGEGERDEAPMLFIGEKVGLAHKEKAPDGFPAVDIAVDPLEGTNLCATGAPNAIAVLAASEKGGLLHAPDLYMEKIIVGPSCKGAVDLDAPVQDNLRAIAKRLDRDVEDLVVMVLDRPRHEKIINDIRKAGARIRLIGDGDLSAGISAAVVGAGVHAVMGTGGAPEGVLTAAAMRCLNGQILARLVVSKPEHEERLAKMGIKDGKRIYDTEELAPGRNIIFACCGVTEGSLLRGVRFFGEGIRTHSLVMTLDQRQVRFIDTVHLEKRPDVKVRFA
;
A
#
# COMPACT_ATOMS: atom_id res chain seq x y z
N MET A 1 -0.26 20.49 -2.28
CA MET A 1 -1.37 19.80 -1.58
C MET A 1 -1.19 20.10 -0.11
N GLU A 2 -2.21 20.64 0.56
CA GLU A 2 -2.05 21.23 1.88
C GLU A 2 -2.05 20.19 3.01
N ILE A 3 -1.42 20.56 4.15
CA ILE A 3 -1.38 19.75 5.39
C ILE A 3 -2.78 19.25 5.80
N GLN A 4 -3.83 20.00 5.49
CA GLN A 4 -5.21 19.63 5.78
C GLN A 4 -5.63 18.30 5.16
N LEU A 5 -5.20 17.98 3.92
CA LEU A 5 -5.58 16.71 3.29
C LEU A 5 -4.93 15.49 3.94
N SER A 6 -3.78 15.61 4.60
CA SER A 6 -3.15 14.46 5.26
C SER A 6 -3.98 13.93 6.43
N LEU A 7 -4.67 14.78 7.19
CA LEU A 7 -5.58 14.37 8.27
C LEU A 7 -6.92 13.88 7.72
N GLU A 8 -7.37 14.42 6.59
CA GLU A 8 -8.57 13.91 5.92
C GLU A 8 -8.34 12.49 5.38
N PHE A 9 -7.18 12.24 4.75
CA PHE A 9 -6.82 10.90 4.28
C PHE A 9 -6.55 9.92 5.42
N LEU A 10 -6.02 10.38 6.55
CA LEU A 10 -5.96 9.58 7.77
C LEU A 10 -7.36 9.09 8.17
N ARG A 11 -8.34 9.98 8.24
CA ARG A 11 -9.73 9.64 8.57
C ARG A 11 -10.33 8.63 7.59
N VAL A 12 -10.01 8.75 6.30
CA VAL A 12 -10.48 7.82 5.26
C VAL A 12 -9.98 6.39 5.54
N VAL A 13 -8.68 6.21 5.80
CA VAL A 13 -8.12 4.87 6.05
C VAL A 13 -8.50 4.32 7.42
N GLU A 14 -8.70 5.16 8.43
CA GLU A 14 -9.16 4.73 9.75
C GLU A 14 -10.58 4.17 9.71
N GLU A 15 -11.51 4.83 9.01
CA GLU A 15 -12.89 4.35 8.86
C GLU A 15 -12.97 3.04 8.07
N ALA A 16 -12.17 2.89 7.01
CA ALA A 16 -12.06 1.64 6.27
C ALA A 16 -11.53 0.51 7.17
N ALA A 17 -10.44 0.78 7.91
CA ALA A 17 -9.85 -0.19 8.84
C ALA A 17 -10.81 -0.61 9.95
N ILE A 18 -11.56 0.33 10.53
CA ILE A 18 -12.57 0.05 11.56
C ILE A 18 -13.68 -0.83 11.00
N ALA A 19 -14.17 -0.54 9.79
CA ALA A 19 -15.21 -1.33 9.15
C ALA A 19 -14.73 -2.76 8.86
N ALA A 20 -13.56 -2.92 8.26
CA ALA A 20 -12.95 -4.22 7.99
C ALA A 20 -12.67 -5.03 9.26
N ALA A 21 -12.15 -4.38 10.31
CA ALA A 21 -11.81 -5.05 11.57
C ALA A 21 -13.04 -5.65 12.29
N ARG A 22 -14.25 -5.12 12.05
CA ARG A 22 -15.50 -5.69 12.58
C ARG A 22 -15.85 -7.04 11.96
N THR A 23 -15.27 -7.37 10.81
CA THR A 23 -15.48 -8.64 10.09
C THR A 23 -14.29 -9.59 10.24
N MET A 24 -13.26 -9.19 10.99
CA MET A 24 -12.04 -9.97 11.18
C MET A 24 -12.34 -11.37 11.74
N GLY A 25 -11.79 -12.40 11.07
CA GLY A 25 -11.91 -13.78 11.51
C GLY A 25 -13.24 -14.48 11.17
N TYR A 26 -14.14 -13.82 10.42
CA TYR A 26 -15.43 -14.41 10.00
C TYR A 26 -15.32 -15.37 8.83
N GLY A 27 -14.16 -15.42 8.14
CA GLY A 27 -13.94 -16.29 7.00
C GLY A 27 -14.52 -15.77 5.68
N ASP A 28 -15.25 -14.66 5.71
CA ASP A 28 -15.86 -14.05 4.52
C ASP A 28 -15.03 -12.86 4.01
N ARG A 29 -14.13 -13.15 3.09
CA ARG A 29 -13.25 -12.15 2.48
C ARG A 29 -14.01 -11.10 1.66
N HIS A 30 -15.08 -11.51 0.96
CA HIS A 30 -15.85 -10.62 0.10
C HIS A 30 -16.65 -9.61 0.94
N HIS A 31 -17.20 -10.06 2.04
CA HIS A 31 -17.88 -9.17 2.98
C HIS A 31 -16.89 -8.21 3.65
N ALA A 32 -15.71 -8.68 4.06
CA ALA A 32 -14.68 -7.85 4.68
C ALA A 32 -14.21 -6.73 3.73
N ASP A 33 -13.97 -7.08 2.48
CA ASP A 33 -13.60 -6.16 1.42
C ASP A 33 -14.71 -5.13 1.16
N HIS A 34 -15.94 -5.60 0.93
CA HIS A 34 -17.09 -4.75 0.64
C HIS A 34 -17.32 -3.66 1.71
N VAL A 35 -17.28 -4.01 2.99
CA VAL A 35 -17.49 -3.03 4.06
C VAL A 35 -16.36 -2.01 4.17
N ALA A 36 -15.12 -2.41 3.83
CA ALA A 36 -13.97 -1.50 3.78
C ALA A 36 -14.13 -0.49 2.62
N VAL A 37 -14.48 -0.99 1.42
CA VAL A 37 -14.75 -0.18 0.22
C VAL A 37 -15.86 0.84 0.49
N GLU A 38 -17.00 0.41 1.05
CA GLU A 38 -18.12 1.31 1.39
C GLU A 38 -17.72 2.38 2.40
N ALA A 39 -16.99 2.00 3.45
CA ALA A 39 -16.56 2.94 4.48
C ALA A 39 -15.58 3.97 3.90
N MET A 40 -14.57 3.51 3.15
CA MET A 40 -13.59 4.37 2.48
C MET A 40 -14.26 5.35 1.54
N ARG A 41 -15.13 4.86 0.65
CA ARG A 41 -15.86 5.65 -0.36
C ARG A 41 -16.71 6.75 0.30
N ARG A 42 -17.49 6.38 1.31
CA ARG A 42 -18.37 7.30 2.05
C ARG A 42 -17.60 8.47 2.68
N VAL A 43 -16.45 8.17 3.31
CA VAL A 43 -15.65 9.21 3.96
C VAL A 43 -14.91 10.05 2.94
N MET A 44 -14.40 9.45 1.88
CA MET A 44 -13.70 10.15 0.80
C MET A 44 -14.57 11.22 0.14
N ASP A 45 -15.88 11.00 0.04
CA ASP A 45 -16.84 11.98 -0.46
C ASP A 45 -16.99 13.26 0.41
N THR A 46 -16.44 13.25 1.59
CA THR A 46 -16.46 14.42 2.50
C THR A 46 -15.13 15.19 2.49
N VAL A 47 -14.14 14.70 1.79
CA VAL A 47 -12.80 15.33 1.70
C VAL A 47 -12.86 16.52 0.74
N PRO A 48 -12.29 17.70 1.09
CA PRO A 48 -12.33 18.90 0.27
C PRO A 48 -11.33 18.82 -0.91
N MET A 49 -11.66 18.02 -1.92
CA MET A 49 -10.85 17.78 -3.12
C MET A 49 -11.70 17.51 -4.35
N ASP A 50 -11.11 17.65 -5.54
CA ASP A 50 -11.55 17.11 -6.83
C ASP A 50 -10.74 15.83 -7.10
N GLY A 51 -11.17 14.72 -6.52
CA GLY A 51 -10.45 13.45 -6.56
C GLY A 51 -10.83 12.60 -7.77
N THR A 52 -9.84 11.86 -8.28
CA THR A 52 -10.01 10.82 -9.30
C THR A 52 -9.31 9.55 -8.85
N ILE A 53 -10.03 8.44 -8.79
CA ILE A 53 -9.43 7.13 -8.54
C ILE A 53 -8.63 6.72 -9.77
N VAL A 54 -7.32 6.54 -9.62
CA VAL A 54 -6.42 6.10 -10.69
C VAL A 54 -5.97 4.65 -10.51
N ILE A 55 -6.06 4.14 -9.27
CA ILE A 55 -5.92 2.74 -8.88
C ILE A 55 -6.99 2.47 -7.82
N GLY A 56 -7.76 1.41 -7.99
CA GLY A 56 -8.88 1.05 -7.10
C GLY A 56 -9.30 -0.40 -7.27
N GLU A 57 -10.55 -0.70 -6.94
CA GLU A 57 -11.13 -2.05 -6.86
C GLU A 57 -11.37 -2.74 -8.22
N GLY A 58 -10.94 -2.16 -9.31
CA GLY A 58 -11.08 -2.70 -10.66
C GLY A 58 -11.65 -1.70 -11.66
N GLU A 59 -12.10 -2.20 -12.80
CA GLU A 59 -12.76 -1.37 -13.81
C GLU A 59 -14.25 -1.14 -13.44
N ARG A 60 -14.86 -0.12 -14.04
CA ARG A 60 -16.23 0.33 -13.73
C ARG A 60 -17.27 -0.80 -13.80
N ASP A 61 -17.07 -1.75 -14.71
CA ASP A 61 -18.01 -2.86 -14.93
C ASP A 61 -17.81 -4.02 -13.93
N GLU A 62 -16.68 -4.00 -13.18
CA GLU A 62 -16.29 -5.05 -12.23
C GLU A 62 -16.48 -4.60 -10.78
N ALA A 63 -16.33 -3.30 -10.48
CA ALA A 63 -16.43 -2.74 -9.15
C ALA A 63 -17.54 -1.69 -9.05
N PRO A 64 -18.48 -1.82 -8.09
CA PRO A 64 -19.55 -0.84 -7.91
C PRO A 64 -19.09 0.50 -7.36
N MET A 65 -17.94 0.53 -6.68
CA MET A 65 -17.36 1.70 -6.03
C MET A 65 -15.83 1.66 -6.07
N LEU A 66 -15.21 2.84 -5.99
CA LEU A 66 -13.75 3.03 -6.05
C LEU A 66 -13.11 2.42 -7.30
N PHE A 67 -13.87 2.39 -8.40
CA PHE A 67 -13.36 1.92 -9.69
C PHE A 67 -12.44 2.95 -10.36
N ILE A 68 -11.57 2.50 -11.24
CA ILE A 68 -10.65 3.36 -11.97
C ILE A 68 -11.43 4.40 -12.80
N GLY A 69 -11.13 5.68 -12.57
CA GLY A 69 -11.81 6.83 -13.19
C GLY A 69 -12.98 7.38 -12.37
N GLU A 70 -13.37 6.74 -11.26
CA GLU A 70 -14.41 7.28 -10.37
C GLU A 70 -14.00 8.63 -9.80
N LYS A 71 -14.98 9.54 -9.75
CA LYS A 71 -14.83 10.87 -9.16
C LYS A 71 -15.27 10.86 -7.71
N VAL A 72 -14.42 11.34 -6.82
CA VAL A 72 -14.63 11.36 -5.38
C VAL A 72 -14.27 12.73 -4.78
N GLY A 73 -14.76 13.00 -3.58
CA GLY A 73 -14.52 14.25 -2.87
C GLY A 73 -15.67 15.24 -2.95
N LEU A 74 -15.59 16.30 -2.15
CA LEU A 74 -16.63 17.32 -2.05
C LEU A 74 -16.92 18.05 -3.35
N ALA A 75 -15.93 18.18 -4.25
CA ALA A 75 -16.09 18.82 -5.55
C ALA A 75 -17.22 18.21 -6.41
N HIS A 76 -17.57 16.95 -6.16
CA HIS A 76 -18.59 16.21 -6.92
C HIS A 76 -19.95 16.14 -6.23
N LYS A 77 -20.15 16.88 -5.14
CA LYS A 77 -21.45 17.00 -4.47
C LYS A 77 -22.24 18.20 -5.01
N GLU A 78 -23.57 18.10 -4.97
CA GLU A 78 -24.43 19.23 -5.32
C GLU A 78 -24.08 20.48 -4.51
N LYS A 79 -23.96 21.61 -5.18
CA LYS A 79 -23.64 22.92 -4.59
C LYS A 79 -22.25 23.00 -3.92
N ALA A 80 -21.30 22.16 -4.35
CA ALA A 80 -19.92 22.28 -3.89
C ALA A 80 -19.32 23.65 -4.31
N PRO A 81 -18.51 24.30 -3.46
CA PRO A 81 -17.76 25.49 -3.86
C PRO A 81 -16.70 25.12 -4.91
N ASP A 82 -16.35 26.06 -5.77
CA ASP A 82 -15.24 25.91 -6.72
C ASP A 82 -13.89 25.99 -6.02
N GLY A 83 -12.83 25.46 -6.67
CA GLY A 83 -11.46 25.69 -6.26
C GLY A 83 -10.84 24.58 -5.41
N PHE A 84 -11.44 23.42 -5.33
CA PHE A 84 -10.80 22.26 -4.71
C PHE A 84 -9.59 21.76 -5.53
N PRO A 85 -8.52 21.30 -4.85
CA PRO A 85 -7.35 20.76 -5.55
C PRO A 85 -7.71 19.48 -6.31
N ALA A 86 -7.23 19.36 -7.54
CA ALA A 86 -7.32 18.14 -8.33
C ALA A 86 -6.30 17.11 -7.84
N VAL A 87 -6.77 15.90 -7.49
CA VAL A 87 -5.98 14.86 -6.82
C VAL A 87 -6.20 13.51 -7.51
N ASP A 88 -5.11 12.86 -7.91
CA ASP A 88 -5.11 11.44 -8.27
C ASP A 88 -4.97 10.58 -7.02
N ILE A 89 -5.76 9.53 -6.92
CA ILE A 89 -5.86 8.68 -5.74
C ILE A 89 -5.70 7.22 -6.14
N ALA A 90 -4.77 6.53 -5.48
CA ALA A 90 -4.64 5.09 -5.50
C ALA A 90 -5.13 4.55 -4.16
N VAL A 91 -5.98 3.52 -4.18
CA VAL A 91 -6.54 2.90 -2.97
C VAL A 91 -6.40 1.39 -3.00
N ASP A 92 -6.27 0.82 -1.82
CA ASP A 92 -6.63 -0.54 -1.47
C ASP A 92 -7.31 -0.49 -0.09
N PRO A 93 -8.65 -0.56 -0.06
CA PRO A 93 -9.43 -0.44 1.17
C PRO A 93 -9.14 -1.55 2.18
N LEU A 94 -8.69 -2.71 1.73
CA LEU A 94 -8.33 -3.85 2.56
C LEU A 94 -7.18 -4.69 1.95
N GLU A 95 -5.97 -4.12 1.93
CA GLU A 95 -4.75 -4.87 1.58
C GLU A 95 -4.55 -6.04 2.55
N GLY A 96 -4.51 -7.24 1.98
CA GLY A 96 -4.51 -8.47 2.76
C GLY A 96 -5.91 -8.95 3.16
N THR A 97 -6.86 -8.95 2.24
CA THR A 97 -8.26 -9.39 2.44
C THR A 97 -8.35 -10.79 3.08
N ASN A 98 -7.48 -11.72 2.64
CA ASN A 98 -7.43 -13.06 3.25
C ASN A 98 -6.92 -13.03 4.70
N LEU A 99 -6.00 -12.10 5.03
CA LEU A 99 -5.48 -11.94 6.39
C LEU A 99 -6.60 -11.46 7.32
N CYS A 100 -7.39 -10.48 6.89
CA CYS A 100 -8.54 -10.02 7.67
C CYS A 100 -9.57 -11.14 7.85
N ALA A 101 -9.96 -11.83 6.77
CA ALA A 101 -10.95 -12.89 6.83
C ALA A 101 -10.57 -14.05 7.78
N THR A 102 -9.27 -14.34 7.89
CA THR A 102 -8.76 -15.42 8.77
C THR A 102 -8.31 -14.92 10.14
N GLY A 103 -8.29 -13.61 10.39
CA GLY A 103 -7.72 -13.01 11.59
C GLY A 103 -6.19 -13.07 11.66
N ALA A 104 -5.54 -13.32 10.53
CA ALA A 104 -4.07 -13.33 10.44
C ALA A 104 -3.50 -11.90 10.46
N PRO A 105 -2.23 -11.73 10.89
CA PRO A 105 -1.63 -10.41 11.06
C PRO A 105 -1.29 -9.72 9.74
N ASN A 106 -1.14 -8.38 9.79
CA ASN A 106 -0.64 -7.47 8.76
C ASN A 106 -1.64 -7.04 7.68
N ALA A 107 -2.96 -7.21 7.86
CA ALA A 107 -3.95 -6.53 7.01
C ALA A 107 -3.99 -5.03 7.34
N ILE A 108 -4.05 -4.19 6.31
CA ILE A 108 -4.11 -2.72 6.43
C ILE A 108 -5.14 -2.14 5.45
N ALA A 109 -5.69 -0.98 5.78
CA ALA A 109 -6.38 -0.11 4.82
C ALA A 109 -5.39 0.96 4.33
N VAL A 110 -5.33 1.24 3.03
CA VAL A 110 -4.30 2.12 2.48
C VAL A 110 -4.80 2.98 1.34
N LEU A 111 -4.23 4.19 1.25
CA LEU A 111 -4.32 5.07 0.09
C LEU A 111 -3.03 5.85 -0.14
N ALA A 112 -2.81 6.22 -1.39
CA ALA A 112 -1.85 7.24 -1.78
C ALA A 112 -2.57 8.30 -2.62
N ALA A 113 -2.21 9.56 -2.42
CA ALA A 113 -2.76 10.68 -3.15
C ALA A 113 -1.64 11.60 -3.65
N SER A 114 -1.80 12.15 -4.85
CA SER A 114 -0.86 13.08 -5.45
C SER A 114 -1.59 14.11 -6.32
N GLU A 115 -0.92 15.17 -6.71
CA GLU A 115 -1.41 16.03 -7.80
C GLU A 115 -1.66 15.19 -9.06
N LYS A 116 -2.53 15.67 -9.93
CA LYS A 116 -2.91 14.98 -11.18
C LYS A 116 -1.69 14.54 -12.00
N GLY A 117 -1.64 13.28 -12.39
CA GLY A 117 -0.53 12.65 -13.10
C GLY A 117 0.64 12.24 -12.19
N GLY A 118 0.51 12.33 -10.88
CA GLY A 118 1.56 12.01 -9.90
C GLY A 118 1.63 10.55 -9.47
N LEU A 119 0.73 9.70 -9.97
CA LEU A 119 0.74 8.25 -9.77
C LEU A 119 0.59 7.56 -11.12
N LEU A 120 1.33 6.49 -11.37
CA LEU A 120 1.18 5.69 -12.58
C LEU A 120 -0.21 5.02 -12.59
N HIS A 121 -0.94 5.20 -13.67
CA HIS A 121 -2.17 4.44 -13.91
C HIS A 121 -1.77 3.02 -14.34
N ALA A 122 -1.54 2.14 -13.36
CA ALA A 122 -1.13 0.78 -13.62
C ALA A 122 -2.35 -0.09 -13.98
N PRO A 123 -2.20 -0.98 -14.96
CA PRO A 123 -3.23 -1.98 -15.24
C PRO A 123 -3.32 -2.97 -14.06
N ASP A 124 -4.50 -3.55 -13.87
CA ASP A 124 -4.67 -4.68 -12.96
C ASP A 124 -4.02 -5.95 -13.55
N LEU A 125 -2.69 -5.99 -13.43
CA LEU A 125 -1.81 -7.09 -13.83
C LEU A 125 -0.83 -7.39 -12.70
N TYR A 126 -0.13 -8.50 -12.80
CA TYR A 126 1.03 -8.76 -11.93
C TYR A 126 2.25 -7.94 -12.34
N MET A 127 3.10 -7.69 -11.36
CA MET A 127 4.35 -6.96 -11.49
C MET A 127 5.44 -7.72 -10.70
N GLU A 128 6.55 -8.05 -11.37
CA GLU A 128 7.76 -8.50 -10.71
C GLU A 128 8.39 -7.33 -9.99
N LYS A 129 8.82 -7.52 -8.74
CA LYS A 129 9.27 -6.44 -7.86
C LYS A 129 10.50 -6.83 -7.04
N ILE A 130 11.39 -5.86 -6.83
CA ILE A 130 12.37 -5.84 -5.75
C ILE A 130 12.24 -4.52 -4.99
N ILE A 131 12.09 -4.60 -3.66
CA ILE A 131 11.87 -3.45 -2.79
C ILE A 131 12.93 -3.47 -1.70
N VAL A 132 13.59 -2.33 -1.50
CA VAL A 132 14.63 -2.16 -0.49
C VAL A 132 14.52 -0.81 0.22
N GLY A 133 15.04 -0.75 1.43
CA GLY A 133 15.10 0.49 2.21
C GLY A 133 16.14 1.51 1.70
N PRO A 134 16.17 2.71 2.31
CA PRO A 134 17.00 3.84 1.88
C PRO A 134 18.49 3.50 1.75
N SER A 135 19.03 2.74 2.69
CA SER A 135 20.46 2.36 2.69
C SER A 135 20.86 1.50 1.48
N CYS A 136 19.90 0.82 0.87
CA CYS A 136 20.13 -0.06 -0.28
C CYS A 136 19.68 0.55 -1.61
N LYS A 137 19.21 1.80 -1.62
CA LYS A 137 18.82 2.50 -2.85
C LYS A 137 19.96 2.55 -3.85
N GLY A 138 19.69 2.14 -5.09
CA GLY A 138 20.69 2.04 -6.17
C GLY A 138 21.63 0.85 -6.07
N ALA A 139 21.40 -0.09 -5.15
CA ALA A 139 22.24 -1.27 -5.01
C ALA A 139 21.68 -2.52 -5.71
N VAL A 140 20.39 -2.51 -6.05
CA VAL A 140 19.69 -3.67 -6.61
C VAL A 140 19.38 -3.48 -8.08
N ASP A 141 19.26 -4.60 -8.79
CA ASP A 141 18.91 -4.68 -10.20
C ASP A 141 17.91 -5.84 -10.39
N LEU A 142 16.77 -5.56 -11.04
CA LEU A 142 15.71 -6.55 -11.24
C LEU A 142 16.13 -7.68 -12.20
N ASP A 143 17.07 -7.42 -13.11
CA ASP A 143 17.61 -8.39 -14.06
C ASP A 143 18.81 -9.18 -13.51
N ALA A 144 19.38 -8.75 -12.38
CA ALA A 144 20.50 -9.44 -11.77
C ALA A 144 20.06 -10.72 -11.05
N PRO A 145 20.94 -11.73 -10.97
CA PRO A 145 20.70 -12.91 -10.15
C PRO A 145 20.38 -12.54 -8.69
N VAL A 146 19.48 -13.29 -8.06
CA VAL A 146 19.08 -13.09 -6.65
C VAL A 146 20.27 -12.99 -5.71
N GLN A 147 21.25 -13.89 -5.87
CA GLN A 147 22.46 -13.90 -5.03
C GLN A 147 23.29 -12.61 -5.13
N ASP A 148 23.31 -11.97 -6.31
CA ASP A 148 24.08 -10.74 -6.51
C ASP A 148 23.36 -9.55 -5.87
N ASN A 149 22.03 -9.49 -5.96
CA ASN A 149 21.21 -8.53 -5.22
C ASN A 149 21.40 -8.69 -3.70
N LEU A 150 21.38 -9.93 -3.18
CA LEU A 150 21.57 -10.18 -1.75
C LEU A 150 22.96 -9.76 -1.27
N ARG A 151 24.02 -10.04 -2.04
CA ARG A 151 25.38 -9.57 -1.75
C ARG A 151 25.46 -8.04 -1.74
N ALA A 152 24.81 -7.38 -2.71
CA ALA A 152 24.78 -5.92 -2.77
C ALA A 152 24.06 -5.31 -1.56
N ILE A 153 22.91 -5.89 -1.16
CA ILE A 153 22.15 -5.47 0.04
C ILE A 153 23.00 -5.68 1.30
N ALA A 154 23.60 -6.86 1.48
CA ALA A 154 24.44 -7.20 2.62
C ALA A 154 25.60 -6.20 2.77
N LYS A 155 26.31 -5.93 1.66
CA LYS A 155 27.40 -4.94 1.61
C LYS A 155 26.93 -3.53 2.00
N ARG A 156 25.76 -3.10 1.55
CA ARG A 156 25.21 -1.77 1.89
C ARG A 156 24.80 -1.64 3.36
N LEU A 157 24.41 -2.75 3.96
CA LEU A 157 23.98 -2.81 5.35
C LEU A 157 25.11 -3.16 6.33
N ASP A 158 26.34 -3.40 5.81
CA ASP A 158 27.49 -3.87 6.60
C ASP A 158 27.14 -5.14 7.38
N ARG A 159 26.66 -6.17 6.66
CA ARG A 159 26.20 -7.47 7.20
C ARG A 159 26.60 -8.60 6.30
N ASP A 160 26.53 -9.83 6.81
CA ASP A 160 26.60 -11.03 6.01
C ASP A 160 25.24 -11.35 5.36
N VAL A 161 25.25 -12.12 4.27
CA VAL A 161 24.02 -12.50 3.56
C VAL A 161 23.10 -13.31 4.48
N GLU A 162 23.66 -14.12 5.36
CA GLU A 162 22.96 -14.95 6.35
C GLU A 162 22.18 -14.13 7.38
N ASP A 163 22.54 -12.86 7.57
CA ASP A 163 21.83 -11.94 8.46
C ASP A 163 20.63 -11.25 7.80
N LEU A 164 20.54 -11.35 6.47
CA LEU A 164 19.44 -10.75 5.75
C LEU A 164 18.12 -11.55 5.97
N VAL A 165 17.01 -10.83 5.99
CA VAL A 165 15.67 -11.38 5.95
C VAL A 165 14.97 -10.82 4.72
N VAL A 166 14.56 -11.69 3.82
CA VAL A 166 13.80 -11.35 2.61
C VAL A 166 12.35 -11.80 2.79
N MET A 167 11.39 -10.92 2.53
CA MET A 167 9.97 -11.29 2.47
C MET A 167 9.59 -11.69 1.06
N VAL A 168 8.82 -12.78 0.94
CA VAL A 168 8.33 -13.32 -0.33
C VAL A 168 6.90 -13.82 -0.10
N LEU A 169 5.99 -13.56 -1.04
CA LEU A 169 4.65 -14.14 -1.02
C LEU A 169 4.74 -15.68 -1.19
N ASP A 170 4.08 -16.40 -0.30
CA ASP A 170 3.98 -17.87 -0.37
C ASP A 170 3.00 -18.28 -1.49
N ARG A 171 3.54 -18.41 -2.69
CA ARG A 171 2.81 -18.78 -3.90
C ARG A 171 3.64 -19.73 -4.75
N PRO A 172 3.03 -20.69 -5.47
CA PRO A 172 3.76 -21.61 -6.35
C PRO A 172 4.65 -20.90 -7.37
N ARG A 173 4.24 -19.74 -7.89
CA ARG A 173 5.04 -18.92 -8.81
C ARG A 173 6.38 -18.44 -8.23
N HIS A 174 6.56 -18.50 -6.93
CA HIS A 174 7.76 -18.04 -6.22
C HIS A 174 8.71 -19.16 -5.80
N GLU A 175 8.42 -20.43 -6.09
CA GLU A 175 9.28 -21.57 -5.69
C GLU A 175 10.74 -21.38 -6.13
N LYS A 176 10.95 -20.87 -7.36
CA LYS A 176 12.30 -20.63 -7.87
C LYS A 176 13.03 -19.57 -7.05
N ILE A 177 12.43 -18.40 -6.86
CA ILE A 177 13.08 -17.28 -6.14
C ILE A 177 13.30 -17.65 -4.66
N ILE A 178 12.38 -18.37 -4.03
CA ILE A 178 12.50 -18.88 -2.66
C ILE A 178 13.73 -19.81 -2.55
N ASN A 179 13.90 -20.72 -3.51
CA ASN A 179 15.04 -21.63 -3.53
C ASN A 179 16.36 -20.89 -3.81
N ASP A 180 16.36 -19.88 -4.68
CA ASP A 180 17.55 -19.09 -4.99
C ASP A 180 17.99 -18.24 -3.78
N ILE A 181 17.05 -17.65 -3.03
CA ILE A 181 17.35 -16.91 -1.78
C ILE A 181 17.96 -17.86 -0.73
N ARG A 182 17.36 -19.05 -0.54
CA ARG A 182 17.86 -20.06 0.42
C ARG A 182 19.26 -20.54 0.06
N LYS A 183 19.52 -20.80 -1.23
CA LYS A 183 20.86 -21.19 -1.73
C LYS A 183 21.91 -20.08 -1.52
N ALA A 184 21.51 -18.84 -1.58
CA ALA A 184 22.40 -17.72 -1.30
C ALA A 184 22.70 -17.53 0.20
N GLY A 185 21.98 -18.22 1.10
CA GLY A 185 22.19 -18.21 2.54
C GLY A 185 21.26 -17.25 3.32
N ALA A 186 20.48 -16.42 2.64
CA ALA A 186 19.60 -15.46 3.32
C ALA A 186 18.38 -16.14 3.94
N ARG A 187 17.89 -15.56 5.03
CA ARG A 187 16.65 -15.98 5.69
C ARG A 187 15.42 -15.47 4.95
N ILE A 188 14.36 -16.25 4.95
CA ILE A 188 13.10 -15.90 4.31
C ILE A 188 11.98 -15.78 5.37
N ARG A 189 11.12 -14.79 5.19
CA ARG A 189 9.80 -14.74 5.80
C ARG A 189 8.77 -14.88 4.69
N LEU A 190 8.10 -16.04 4.66
CA LEU A 190 6.97 -16.26 3.75
C LEU A 190 5.72 -15.58 4.31
N ILE A 191 5.01 -14.88 3.45
CA ILE A 191 3.76 -14.19 3.78
C ILE A 191 2.64 -14.68 2.87
N GLY A 192 1.46 -14.88 3.47
CA GLY A 192 0.28 -15.36 2.73
C GLY A 192 -0.34 -14.28 1.85
N ASP A 193 -0.19 -13.01 2.23
CA ASP A 193 -0.75 -11.83 1.55
C ASP A 193 -0.04 -10.56 2.06
N GLY A 194 -0.30 -9.38 1.49
CA GLY A 194 0.18 -8.11 2.04
C GLY A 194 1.60 -7.73 1.62
N ASP A 195 1.93 -7.81 0.32
CA ASP A 195 3.27 -7.45 -0.18
C ASP A 195 3.55 -5.94 -0.12
N LEU A 196 2.51 -5.10 -0.10
CA LEU A 196 2.65 -3.67 0.12
C LEU A 196 3.12 -3.36 1.56
N SER A 197 2.47 -3.93 2.56
CA SER A 197 2.86 -3.75 3.96
C SER A 197 4.27 -4.29 4.24
N ALA A 198 4.64 -5.39 3.57
CA ALA A 198 5.98 -5.95 3.57
C ALA A 198 7.00 -4.96 2.96
N GLY A 199 6.66 -4.32 1.83
CA GLY A 199 7.48 -3.31 1.17
C GLY A 199 7.78 -2.12 2.08
N ILE A 200 6.77 -1.58 2.75
CA ILE A 200 6.95 -0.50 3.73
C ILE A 200 7.87 -0.96 4.86
N SER A 201 7.66 -2.18 5.37
CA SER A 201 8.49 -2.74 6.45
C SER A 201 9.96 -2.84 6.06
N ALA A 202 10.29 -3.11 4.79
CA ALA A 202 11.67 -3.15 4.32
C ALA A 202 12.37 -1.78 4.35
N ALA A 203 11.61 -0.69 4.36
CA ALA A 203 12.12 0.68 4.42
C ALA A 203 12.11 1.28 5.84
N VAL A 204 11.45 0.63 6.80
CA VAL A 204 11.37 1.08 8.20
C VAL A 204 12.45 0.41 9.02
N VAL A 205 13.35 1.21 9.61
CA VAL A 205 14.44 0.72 10.45
C VAL A 205 13.87 -0.01 11.68
N GLY A 206 14.38 -1.19 11.95
CA GLY A 206 13.96 -2.00 13.11
C GLY A 206 12.85 -3.01 12.81
N ALA A 207 12.25 -3.00 11.62
CA ALA A 207 11.24 -4.00 11.21
C ALA A 207 11.83 -5.41 11.01
N GLY A 208 13.15 -5.55 10.95
CA GLY A 208 13.83 -6.82 10.76
C GLY A 208 13.63 -7.42 9.36
N VAL A 209 13.25 -6.59 8.39
CA VAL A 209 13.11 -6.95 6.96
C VAL A 209 14.09 -6.11 6.17
N HIS A 210 14.77 -6.71 5.19
CA HIS A 210 15.84 -6.05 4.43
C HIS A 210 15.50 -5.90 2.94
N ALA A 211 14.64 -6.78 2.43
CA ALA A 211 14.12 -6.71 1.06
C ALA A 211 12.78 -7.44 0.94
N VAL A 212 12.01 -7.07 -0.08
CA VAL A 212 10.88 -7.85 -0.60
C VAL A 212 11.21 -8.22 -2.04
N MET A 213 11.03 -9.47 -2.42
CA MET A 213 11.29 -9.96 -3.78
C MET A 213 10.14 -10.85 -4.23
N GLY A 214 9.75 -10.75 -5.49
CA GLY A 214 8.74 -11.60 -6.09
C GLY A 214 7.76 -10.87 -6.99
N THR A 215 6.60 -11.49 -7.21
CA THR A 215 5.56 -11.01 -8.13
C THR A 215 4.26 -10.82 -7.36
N GLY A 216 3.73 -9.60 -7.37
CA GLY A 216 2.44 -9.20 -6.79
C GLY A 216 1.68 -8.27 -7.74
N GLY A 217 0.57 -7.70 -7.33
CA GLY A 217 -0.21 -6.80 -8.17
C GLY A 217 0.53 -5.50 -8.54
N ALA A 218 0.27 -4.98 -9.72
CA ALA A 218 0.83 -3.71 -10.16
C ALA A 218 0.20 -2.51 -9.42
N PRO A 219 -1.09 -2.52 -9.07
CA PRO A 219 -1.71 -1.53 -8.20
C PRO A 219 -0.97 -1.35 -6.87
N GLU A 220 -0.67 -2.45 -6.17
CA GLU A 220 0.09 -2.45 -4.91
C GLU A 220 1.55 -2.00 -5.14
N GLY A 221 2.08 -2.25 -6.34
CA GLY A 221 3.41 -1.74 -6.75
C GLY A 221 3.46 -0.22 -6.78
N VAL A 222 2.43 0.44 -7.31
CA VAL A 222 2.33 1.92 -7.35
C VAL A 222 2.12 2.49 -5.94
N LEU A 223 1.23 1.87 -5.14
CA LEU A 223 1.05 2.25 -3.72
C LEU A 223 2.37 2.13 -2.95
N THR A 224 3.10 1.02 -3.16
CA THR A 224 4.43 0.82 -2.57
C THR A 224 5.42 1.89 -3.04
N ALA A 225 5.42 2.24 -4.32
CA ALA A 225 6.29 3.29 -4.84
C ALA A 225 6.00 4.66 -4.19
N ALA A 226 4.73 5.00 -4.00
CA ALA A 226 4.34 6.22 -3.29
C ALA A 226 4.88 6.24 -1.85
N ALA A 227 4.80 5.11 -1.13
CA ALA A 227 5.40 4.96 0.19
C ALA A 227 6.93 5.08 0.15
N MET A 228 7.60 4.42 -0.81
CA MET A 228 9.05 4.48 -0.99
C MET A 228 9.55 5.88 -1.31
N ARG A 229 8.77 6.69 -2.08
CA ARG A 229 9.07 8.10 -2.30
C ARG A 229 9.15 8.88 -0.98
N CYS A 230 8.19 8.65 -0.08
CA CYS A 230 8.15 9.30 1.24
C CYS A 230 9.27 8.79 2.17
N LEU A 231 9.65 7.53 2.07
CA LEU A 231 10.67 6.88 2.91
C LEU A 231 12.08 6.93 2.32
N ASN A 232 12.25 7.50 1.12
CA ASN A 232 13.51 7.46 0.34
C ASN A 232 14.04 6.05 0.08
N GLY A 233 13.14 5.06 0.06
CA GLY A 233 13.44 3.69 -0.34
C GLY A 233 13.47 3.51 -1.86
N GLN A 234 13.53 2.26 -2.30
CA GLN A 234 13.48 1.92 -3.73
C GLN A 234 12.58 0.73 -4.00
N ILE A 235 11.80 0.84 -5.06
CA ILE A 235 11.18 -0.28 -5.76
C ILE A 235 11.64 -0.26 -7.20
N LEU A 236 12.08 -1.42 -7.70
CA LEU A 236 12.20 -1.70 -9.13
C LEU A 236 11.13 -2.70 -9.51
N ALA A 237 10.43 -2.46 -10.59
CA ALA A 237 9.31 -3.30 -10.97
C ALA A 237 9.13 -3.42 -12.49
N ARG A 238 8.62 -4.59 -12.94
CA ARG A 238 8.33 -4.87 -14.35
C ARG A 238 6.99 -5.60 -14.45
N LEU A 239 6.14 -5.15 -15.38
CA LEU A 239 4.85 -5.80 -15.63
C LEU A 239 5.02 -7.22 -16.16
N VAL A 240 4.18 -8.13 -15.68
CA VAL A 240 4.15 -9.51 -16.13
C VAL A 240 3.13 -9.66 -17.25
N VAL A 241 3.62 -9.59 -18.47
CA VAL A 241 2.79 -9.73 -19.69
C VAL A 241 2.91 -11.16 -20.17
N SER A 242 1.88 -11.97 -19.91
CA SER A 242 1.88 -13.41 -20.19
C SER A 242 0.82 -13.87 -21.18
N LYS A 243 -0.10 -12.97 -21.60
CA LYS A 243 -1.22 -13.25 -22.50
C LYS A 243 -1.43 -12.10 -23.49
N PRO A 244 -1.96 -12.36 -24.69
CA PRO A 244 -2.29 -11.30 -25.66
C PRO A 244 -3.20 -10.21 -25.09
N GLU A 245 -4.20 -10.59 -24.26
CA GLU A 245 -5.13 -9.65 -23.64
C GLU A 245 -4.42 -8.64 -22.74
N HIS A 246 -3.28 -9.03 -22.13
CA HIS A 246 -2.45 -8.11 -21.36
C HIS A 246 -1.82 -7.04 -22.26
N GLU A 247 -1.32 -7.42 -23.45
CA GLU A 247 -0.73 -6.47 -24.41
C GLU A 247 -1.78 -5.48 -24.92
N GLU A 248 -3.01 -5.94 -25.23
CA GLU A 248 -4.11 -5.07 -25.61
C GLU A 248 -4.48 -4.08 -24.51
N ARG A 249 -4.50 -4.53 -23.23
CA ARG A 249 -4.77 -3.69 -22.06
C ARG A 249 -3.70 -2.61 -21.90
N LEU A 250 -2.42 -2.99 -22.03
CA LEU A 250 -1.31 -2.03 -22.00
C LEU A 250 -1.42 -0.99 -23.11
N ALA A 251 -1.73 -1.41 -24.33
CA ALA A 251 -1.90 -0.52 -25.48
C ALA A 251 -3.03 0.51 -25.25
N LYS A 252 -4.18 0.06 -24.72
CA LYS A 252 -5.32 0.94 -24.35
C LYS A 252 -4.92 1.99 -23.30
N MET A 253 -4.01 1.64 -22.37
CA MET A 253 -3.50 2.53 -21.33
C MET A 253 -2.28 3.37 -21.78
N GLY A 254 -1.87 3.25 -23.06
CA GLY A 254 -0.73 4.00 -23.61
C GLY A 254 0.64 3.49 -23.18
N ILE A 255 0.73 2.31 -22.58
CA ILE A 255 1.99 1.67 -22.19
C ILE A 255 2.55 0.92 -23.39
N LYS A 256 3.64 1.45 -23.96
CA LYS A 256 4.23 0.92 -25.21
C LYS A 256 5.19 -0.25 -25.00
N ASP A 257 5.83 -0.33 -23.84
CA ASP A 257 6.82 -1.36 -23.51
C ASP A 257 6.44 -2.05 -22.19
N GLY A 258 5.81 -3.21 -22.29
CA GLY A 258 5.43 -4.04 -21.14
C GLY A 258 6.61 -4.75 -20.45
N LYS A 259 7.82 -4.73 -21.05
CA LYS A 259 9.02 -5.35 -20.46
C LYS A 259 9.92 -4.33 -19.76
N ARG A 260 9.57 -3.06 -19.83
CA ARG A 260 10.32 -1.98 -19.19
C ARG A 260 10.37 -2.20 -17.67
N ILE A 261 11.55 -1.94 -17.10
CA ILE A 261 11.69 -1.80 -15.64
C ILE A 261 11.32 -0.36 -15.28
N TYR A 262 10.41 -0.22 -14.36
CA TYR A 262 10.03 1.04 -13.73
C TYR A 262 10.80 1.21 -12.45
N ASP A 263 11.30 2.39 -12.20
CA ASP A 263 11.82 2.80 -10.90
C ASP A 263 10.74 3.44 -10.02
N THR A 264 11.11 3.79 -8.79
CA THR A 264 10.23 4.38 -7.79
C THR A 264 9.60 5.69 -8.28
N GLU A 265 10.39 6.55 -8.93
CA GLU A 265 10.00 7.85 -9.44
C GLU A 265 9.08 7.74 -10.67
N GLU A 266 9.25 6.70 -11.48
CA GLU A 266 8.40 6.43 -12.63
C GLU A 266 7.04 5.84 -12.26
N LEU A 267 6.98 5.05 -11.19
CA LEU A 267 5.73 4.52 -10.64
C LEU A 267 4.94 5.60 -9.88
N ALA A 268 5.61 6.51 -9.20
CA ALA A 268 5.01 7.61 -8.45
C ALA A 268 5.75 8.93 -8.72
N PRO A 269 5.54 9.56 -9.91
CA PRO A 269 6.29 10.74 -10.33
C PRO A 269 5.89 12.04 -9.61
N GLY A 270 4.84 12.02 -8.81
CA GLY A 270 4.32 13.18 -8.10
C GLY A 270 5.35 13.85 -7.19
N ARG A 271 5.20 15.16 -7.02
CA ARG A 271 6.01 15.98 -6.11
C ARG A 271 5.35 16.17 -4.76
N ASN A 272 4.03 16.11 -4.73
CA ASN A 272 3.19 16.30 -3.55
C ASN A 272 2.44 14.99 -3.23
N ILE A 273 3.17 13.97 -2.79
CA ILE A 273 2.57 12.68 -2.44
C ILE A 273 2.20 12.69 -0.96
N ILE A 274 0.98 12.27 -0.67
CA ILE A 274 0.51 11.87 0.66
C ILE A 274 0.24 10.37 0.61
N PHE A 275 0.82 9.63 1.54
CA PHE A 275 0.54 8.22 1.76
C PHE A 275 -0.07 8.06 3.14
N ALA A 276 -1.17 7.33 3.24
CA ALA A 276 -1.83 7.01 4.51
C ALA A 276 -2.20 5.54 4.57
N CYS A 277 -1.95 4.90 5.71
CA CYS A 277 -2.47 3.56 5.98
C CYS A 277 -2.81 3.38 7.46
N CYS A 278 -3.75 2.47 7.73
CA CYS A 278 -4.20 2.11 9.07
C CYS A 278 -4.20 0.59 9.25
N GLY A 279 -3.71 0.10 10.37
CA GLY A 279 -3.74 -1.33 10.70
C GLY A 279 -5.17 -1.83 10.89
N VAL A 280 -5.53 -2.91 10.20
CA VAL A 280 -6.80 -3.62 10.37
C VAL A 280 -6.62 -4.75 11.38
N THR A 281 -5.67 -5.65 11.11
CA THR A 281 -5.27 -6.71 12.05
C THR A 281 -3.92 -6.35 12.69
N GLU A 282 -3.58 -6.99 13.80
CA GLU A 282 -2.28 -6.78 14.45
C GLU A 282 -1.14 -7.05 13.47
N GLY A 283 -0.11 -6.20 13.45
CA GLY A 283 0.98 -6.32 12.49
C GLY A 283 2.33 -5.85 13.00
N SER A 284 3.38 -6.16 12.25
CA SER A 284 4.74 -5.74 12.57
C SER A 284 4.99 -4.25 12.32
N LEU A 285 4.25 -3.65 11.40
CA LEU A 285 4.34 -2.23 11.06
C LEU A 285 3.34 -1.40 11.88
N LEU A 286 2.09 -1.82 11.89
CA LEU A 286 0.97 -1.15 12.56
C LEU A 286 0.22 -2.13 13.46
N ARG A 287 -0.27 -1.63 14.59
CA ARG A 287 -1.19 -2.36 15.44
C ARG A 287 -2.57 -2.42 14.80
N GLY A 288 -3.29 -3.52 15.00
CA GLY A 288 -4.66 -3.65 14.54
C GLY A 288 -5.65 -2.76 15.31
N VAL A 289 -6.84 -2.63 14.75
CA VAL A 289 -7.96 -1.93 15.40
C VAL A 289 -8.33 -2.66 16.69
N ARG A 290 -8.53 -1.90 17.76
CA ARG A 290 -8.95 -2.42 19.06
C ARG A 290 -10.25 -1.80 19.50
N PHE A 291 -11.21 -2.66 19.81
CA PHE A 291 -12.52 -2.27 20.37
C PHE A 291 -12.48 -2.40 21.90
N PHE A 292 -12.94 -1.39 22.59
CA PHE A 292 -13.08 -1.38 24.04
C PHE A 292 -14.42 -0.72 24.42
N GLY A 293 -14.87 -0.91 25.65
CA GLY A 293 -16.24 -0.54 26.04
C GLY A 293 -16.69 0.90 25.78
N GLU A 294 -15.77 1.82 25.61
CA GLU A 294 -16.03 3.26 25.49
C GLU A 294 -15.52 3.86 24.15
N GLY A 295 -14.96 3.02 23.26
CA GLY A 295 -14.44 3.53 21.99
C GLY A 295 -13.67 2.50 21.16
N ILE A 296 -12.98 3.03 20.17
CA ILE A 296 -12.17 2.27 19.22
C ILE A 296 -10.79 2.92 19.16
N ARG A 297 -9.74 2.11 19.10
CA ARG A 297 -8.38 2.60 18.93
C ARG A 297 -7.81 2.12 17.61
N THR A 298 -7.27 3.03 16.83
CA THR A 298 -6.58 2.78 15.57
C THR A 298 -5.10 3.15 15.69
N HIS A 299 -4.27 2.54 14.87
CA HIS A 299 -2.85 2.88 14.73
C HIS A 299 -2.52 3.02 13.25
N SER A 300 -2.08 4.21 12.87
CA SER A 300 -1.96 4.63 11.48
C SER A 300 -0.59 5.20 11.17
N LEU A 301 -0.20 5.18 9.91
CA LEU A 301 0.97 5.82 9.35
C LEU A 301 0.53 6.82 8.30
N VAL A 302 0.98 8.08 8.44
CA VAL A 302 0.78 9.14 7.44
C VAL A 302 2.12 9.73 7.06
N MET A 303 2.37 9.78 5.77
CA MET A 303 3.62 10.30 5.20
C MET A 303 3.34 11.38 4.16
N THR A 304 4.18 12.41 4.13
CA THR A 304 4.10 13.49 3.14
C THR A 304 5.47 13.72 2.52
N LEU A 305 5.54 13.64 1.18
CA LEU A 305 6.80 13.76 0.44
C LEU A 305 7.34 15.19 0.47
N ASP A 306 6.51 16.18 0.21
CA ASP A 306 6.86 17.60 0.17
C ASP A 306 7.41 18.13 1.50
N GLN A 307 6.81 17.68 2.61
CA GLN A 307 7.21 18.07 3.96
C GLN A 307 8.25 17.13 4.58
N ARG A 308 8.55 16.00 3.91
CA ARG A 308 9.47 14.96 4.40
C ARG A 308 9.10 14.48 5.81
N GLN A 309 7.80 14.23 6.03
CA GLN A 309 7.29 13.83 7.33
C GLN A 309 6.75 12.42 7.32
N VAL A 310 7.07 11.69 8.38
CA VAL A 310 6.56 10.36 8.69
C VAL A 310 5.94 10.42 10.08
N ARG A 311 4.64 10.14 10.17
CA ARG A 311 3.90 10.20 11.42
C ARG A 311 3.25 8.86 11.72
N PHE A 312 3.59 8.27 12.86
CA PHE A 312 2.78 7.21 13.45
C PHE A 312 1.75 7.86 14.38
N ILE A 313 0.48 7.54 14.16
CA ILE A 313 -0.65 8.18 14.84
C ILE A 313 -1.47 7.11 15.53
N ASP A 314 -1.67 7.31 16.82
CA ASP A 314 -2.50 6.47 17.67
C ASP A 314 -3.77 7.27 18.00
N THR A 315 -4.91 6.88 17.42
CA THR A 315 -6.17 7.60 17.55
C THR A 315 -7.13 6.82 18.45
N VAL A 316 -7.77 7.54 19.36
CA VAL A 316 -8.89 7.01 20.15
C VAL A 316 -10.18 7.66 19.65
N HIS A 317 -11.03 6.86 19.02
CA HIS A 317 -12.36 7.26 18.58
C HIS A 317 -13.34 7.06 19.72
N LEU A 318 -13.87 8.16 20.25
CA LEU A 318 -14.78 8.12 21.37
C LEU A 318 -16.23 7.97 20.87
N GLU A 319 -16.97 7.01 21.41
CA GLU A 319 -18.41 6.99 21.26
C GLU A 319 -19.04 8.19 22.02
N LYS A 320 -20.20 8.67 21.58
CA LYS A 320 -20.92 9.79 22.23
C LYS A 320 -21.47 9.38 23.59
N ARG A 321 -20.59 9.24 24.59
CA ARG A 321 -20.95 8.98 25.99
C ARG A 321 -20.32 10.04 26.90
N PRO A 322 -21.07 10.57 27.89
CA PRO A 322 -20.60 11.66 28.75
C PRO A 322 -19.46 11.28 29.72
N ASP A 323 -19.23 9.99 29.98
CA ASP A 323 -18.31 9.51 31.03
C ASP A 323 -17.07 8.78 30.49
N VAL A 324 -16.60 9.16 29.32
CA VAL A 324 -15.43 8.50 28.70
C VAL A 324 -14.13 8.79 29.45
N LYS A 325 -13.45 7.75 29.91
CA LYS A 325 -12.11 7.83 30.50
C LYS A 325 -11.06 7.34 29.49
N VAL A 326 -10.29 8.27 28.94
CA VAL A 326 -9.14 7.91 28.10
C VAL A 326 -7.98 7.48 28.98
N ARG A 327 -7.51 6.23 28.82
CA ARG A 327 -6.31 5.73 29.47
C ARG A 327 -5.19 5.64 28.45
N PHE A 328 -4.11 6.35 28.73
CA PHE A 328 -2.85 6.21 28.02
C PHE A 328 -2.09 5.06 28.67
N ALA A 329 -1.77 4.01 27.93
CA ALA A 329 -0.94 2.88 28.36
C ALA A 329 0.34 2.86 27.53
#